data_1bf941039fdcd68b8d80adf54f88db94
#
_entry.id   1bf941039fdcd68b8d80adf54f88db94
#
_cell.length_a   1.000
_cell.length_b   1.000
_cell.length_c   1.000
_cell.angle_alpha   90.00
_cell.angle_beta   90.00
_cell.angle_gamma   90.00
#
_symmetry.space_group_name_H-M   'P 1'
#
loop_
_entity.id
_entity.type
_entity.pdbx_description
1 polymer ?
#
loop_
_entity_poly.entity_id
_entity_poly.type
_entity_poly.pdbx_seq_one_letter_code
_entity_poly.pdbx_strand_id
1 'polypeptide(L)'
;MKVTYQDLLEKMTNMEMLAIPPEKGEMGGNFSSYDRNSSYDPSTDTYSQWGANRDCDGYIRMEKDRLVAFEMEGPGVIWRIWSANPQEGHIRIYTENEQKEKMDMPFRKLFERYAYDESRVEWPANFPELMPILSRGRNRFIPIPFNHYCKVTLDPGWGEFYHITYTKFPSCVELPEYSLDMEIEVQTALAVLDRKFYLRGKEAYEANQLENTLVENLTLNCEAGEQKILYQSDKPLAISGIWLLADEKQCAWEDLEKLRMEIYWDGEKEKSVSCSLASFFGVIKESCEYRSWPVSKTERECAAFWYMPCKSCLLYTS
;
A
#
# COMPACT_ATOMS: atom_id res chain seq x y z
N MET A 1 1.33 -7.75 23.68
CA MET A 1 0.01 -7.48 23.03
C MET A 1 -0.27 -8.62 22.07
N LYS A 2 -1.44 -9.25 22.17
CA LYS A 2 -1.83 -10.31 21.24
C LYS A 2 -2.62 -9.72 20.08
N VAL A 3 -2.21 -10.03 18.86
CA VAL A 3 -2.81 -9.57 17.59
C VAL A 3 -3.45 -10.78 16.92
N THR A 4 -4.68 -10.63 16.46
CA THR A 4 -5.37 -11.66 15.67
C THR A 4 -5.10 -11.48 14.18
N TYR A 5 -5.43 -12.49 13.38
CA TYR A 5 -5.33 -12.35 11.92
C TYR A 5 -6.31 -11.30 11.38
N GLN A 6 -7.47 -11.17 12.01
CA GLN A 6 -8.44 -10.13 11.66
C GLN A 6 -7.90 -8.73 11.91
N ASP A 7 -7.21 -8.49 13.04
CA ASP A 7 -6.55 -7.20 13.31
C ASP A 7 -5.54 -6.84 12.22
N LEU A 8 -4.81 -7.83 11.69
CA LEU A 8 -3.89 -7.62 10.56
C LEU A 8 -4.63 -7.19 9.30
N LEU A 9 -5.76 -7.83 8.99
CA LEU A 9 -6.57 -7.48 7.82
C LEU A 9 -7.19 -6.08 7.96
N GLU A 10 -7.66 -5.73 9.15
CA GLU A 10 -8.19 -4.39 9.44
C GLU A 10 -7.12 -3.31 9.27
N LYS A 11 -5.89 -3.58 9.74
CA LYS A 11 -4.75 -2.64 9.57
C LYS A 11 -4.49 -2.31 8.10
N MET A 12 -4.77 -3.21 7.16
CA MET A 12 -4.55 -2.98 5.73
C MET A 12 -5.50 -1.96 5.09
N THR A 13 -6.65 -1.69 5.69
CA THR A 13 -7.68 -0.81 5.13
C THR A 13 -8.13 0.30 6.07
N ASN A 14 -7.64 0.34 7.29
CA ASN A 14 -7.95 1.39 8.24
C ASN A 14 -7.13 2.64 7.95
N MET A 15 -7.74 3.62 7.29
CA MET A 15 -7.09 4.87 6.90
C MET A 15 -6.67 5.74 8.10
N GLU A 16 -7.31 5.59 9.26
CA GLU A 16 -6.93 6.31 10.49
C GLU A 16 -5.55 5.87 10.97
N MET A 17 -5.20 4.60 10.78
CA MET A 17 -3.89 4.06 11.16
C MET A 17 -2.72 4.73 10.43
N LEU A 18 -2.96 5.32 9.24
CA LEU A 18 -1.94 6.06 8.50
C LEU A 18 -1.51 7.35 9.20
N ALA A 19 -2.39 7.92 10.05
CA ALA A 19 -2.11 9.13 10.82
C ALA A 19 -1.45 8.85 12.18
N ILE A 20 -1.35 7.58 12.57
CA ILE A 20 -0.76 7.17 13.84
C ILE A 20 0.70 6.82 13.62
N PRO A 21 1.65 7.51 14.26
CA PRO A 21 3.06 7.12 14.18
C PRO A 21 3.27 5.67 14.64
N PRO A 22 4.19 4.95 14.01
CA PRO A 22 4.50 3.58 14.44
C PRO A 22 4.96 3.56 15.90
N GLU A 23 4.64 2.48 16.61
CA GLU A 23 5.10 2.29 17.98
C GLU A 23 6.62 2.17 18.04
N LYS A 24 7.20 2.50 19.19
CA LYS A 24 8.65 2.37 19.38
C LYS A 24 9.10 0.92 19.14
N GLY A 25 9.93 0.74 18.10
CA GLY A 25 10.42 -0.57 17.66
C GLY A 25 9.58 -1.21 16.55
N GLU A 26 8.47 -0.61 16.14
CA GLU A 26 7.79 -0.98 14.90
C GLU A 26 8.52 -0.35 13.71
N MET A 27 8.81 -1.16 12.69
CA MET A 27 9.58 -0.74 11.52
C MET A 27 9.02 -1.39 10.25
N GLY A 28 8.61 -0.57 9.28
CA GLY A 28 8.29 -1.02 7.94
C GLY A 28 9.51 -1.10 7.04
N GLY A 29 9.50 -2.03 6.08
CA GLY A 29 10.57 -2.17 5.12
C GLY A 29 10.20 -3.01 3.91
N ASN A 30 11.17 -3.15 3.02
CA ASN A 30 11.02 -3.92 1.79
C ASN A 30 12.32 -4.64 1.45
N PHE A 31 12.23 -5.93 1.20
CA PHE A 31 13.29 -6.69 0.52
C PHE A 31 12.96 -6.76 -0.97
N SER A 32 13.94 -6.50 -1.82
CA SER A 32 13.74 -6.51 -3.25
C SER A 32 14.96 -7.04 -4.00
N SER A 33 14.79 -7.29 -5.28
CA SER A 33 15.81 -7.73 -6.21
C SER A 33 16.72 -6.60 -6.72
N TYR A 34 16.90 -5.52 -5.94
CA TYR A 34 17.75 -4.40 -6.33
C TYR A 34 19.23 -4.81 -6.45
N ASP A 35 19.97 -4.07 -7.25
CA ASP A 35 21.43 -4.24 -7.37
C ASP A 35 22.15 -3.84 -6.09
N ARG A 36 22.64 -4.83 -5.35
CA ARG A 36 23.35 -4.62 -4.08
C ARG A 36 24.79 -4.12 -4.24
N ASN A 37 25.27 -3.96 -5.46
CA ASN A 37 26.55 -3.31 -5.71
C ASN A 37 26.45 -1.79 -5.61
N SER A 38 25.24 -1.25 -5.82
CA SER A 38 24.97 0.17 -5.62
C SER A 38 24.77 0.47 -4.14
N SER A 39 25.48 1.44 -3.58
CA SER A 39 25.30 1.86 -2.19
C SER A 39 25.23 3.39 -2.07
N TYR A 40 24.34 3.84 -1.19
CA TYR A 40 24.17 5.25 -0.88
C TYR A 40 25.09 5.66 0.26
N ASP A 41 25.85 6.75 0.07
CA ASP A 41 26.64 7.41 1.11
C ASP A 41 25.91 8.67 1.59
N PRO A 42 25.31 8.66 2.79
CA PRO A 42 24.56 9.79 3.31
C PRO A 42 25.48 10.99 3.69
N SER A 43 26.78 10.79 3.83
CA SER A 43 27.71 11.87 4.15
C SER A 43 28.02 12.78 2.97
N THR A 44 27.91 12.25 1.77
CA THR A 44 28.19 12.96 0.51
C THR A 44 26.93 13.14 -0.36
N ASP A 45 25.79 12.56 0.06
CA ASP A 45 24.53 12.50 -0.72
C ASP A 45 24.76 11.93 -2.12
N THR A 46 25.54 10.87 -2.21
CA THR A 46 25.91 10.23 -3.49
C THR A 46 25.72 8.72 -3.46
N TYR A 47 25.56 8.13 -4.62
CA TYR A 47 25.56 6.69 -4.79
C TYR A 47 26.88 6.22 -5.39
N SER A 48 27.51 5.22 -4.78
CA SER A 48 28.60 4.47 -5.40
C SER A 48 28.03 3.43 -6.37
N GLN A 49 28.74 3.17 -7.47
CA GLN A 49 28.37 2.18 -8.48
C GLN A 49 26.95 2.35 -9.05
N TRP A 50 26.46 3.59 -9.05
CA TRP A 50 25.19 3.92 -9.69
C TRP A 50 25.20 3.49 -11.16
N GLY A 51 24.23 2.64 -11.57
CA GLY A 51 24.14 2.14 -12.93
C GLY A 51 24.83 0.79 -13.15
N ALA A 52 25.25 0.08 -12.10
CA ALA A 52 25.67 -1.33 -12.20
C ALA A 52 24.54 -2.19 -12.79
N ASN A 53 23.29 -1.84 -12.50
CA ASN A 53 22.04 -2.25 -13.17
C ASN A 53 21.76 -3.74 -13.18
N ARG A 54 21.85 -4.37 -12.00
CA ARG A 54 21.40 -5.75 -11.76
C ARG A 54 20.15 -5.79 -10.88
N ASP A 55 19.21 -4.88 -11.12
CA ASP A 55 18.01 -4.73 -10.29
C ASP A 55 17.03 -5.91 -10.42
N CYS A 56 17.18 -6.76 -11.42
CA CYS A 56 16.23 -7.82 -11.67
C CYS A 56 16.48 -9.10 -10.85
N ASP A 57 17.71 -9.35 -10.41
CA ASP A 57 18.14 -10.62 -9.84
C ASP A 57 18.89 -10.53 -8.50
N GLY A 58 18.88 -9.36 -7.86
CA GLY A 58 19.51 -9.14 -6.56
C GLY A 58 18.91 -10.02 -5.45
N TYR A 59 19.74 -10.48 -4.51
CA TYR A 59 19.37 -11.36 -3.39
C TYR A 59 20.27 -11.10 -2.16
N ILE A 60 19.85 -11.62 -0.99
CA ILE A 60 20.65 -11.48 0.24
C ILE A 60 21.91 -12.34 0.16
N ARG A 61 21.77 -13.65 -0.16
CA ARG A 61 22.84 -14.63 -0.34
C ARG A 61 22.31 -15.86 -1.08
N MET A 62 23.25 -16.69 -1.53
CA MET A 62 22.94 -18.03 -2.05
C MET A 62 23.06 -19.06 -0.93
N GLU A 63 22.08 -19.97 -0.86
CA GLU A 63 22.11 -21.19 -0.04
C GLU A 63 22.00 -22.39 -0.96
N LYS A 64 23.12 -23.09 -1.20
CA LYS A 64 23.23 -24.12 -2.24
C LYS A 64 22.93 -23.52 -3.63
N ASP A 65 21.83 -23.92 -4.24
CA ASP A 65 21.34 -23.45 -5.55
C ASP A 65 20.18 -22.46 -5.46
N ARG A 66 19.75 -22.07 -4.24
CA ARG A 66 18.63 -21.18 -3.99
C ARG A 66 19.11 -19.81 -3.57
N LEU A 67 18.45 -18.77 -4.03
CA LEU A 67 18.67 -17.43 -3.51
C LEU A 67 17.76 -17.18 -2.29
N VAL A 68 18.28 -16.51 -1.28
CA VAL A 68 17.52 -15.97 -0.15
C VAL A 68 17.04 -14.59 -0.52
N ALA A 69 15.72 -14.45 -0.71
CA ALA A 69 15.08 -13.22 -1.11
C ALA A 69 14.66 -12.36 0.10
N PHE A 70 14.31 -13.02 1.21
CA PHE A 70 13.89 -12.39 2.45
C PHE A 70 14.37 -13.23 3.62
N GLU A 71 14.81 -12.58 4.69
CA GLU A 71 15.11 -13.22 5.96
C GLU A 71 15.06 -12.20 7.10
N MET A 72 14.34 -12.56 8.16
CA MET A 72 14.20 -11.68 9.32
C MET A 72 13.81 -12.46 10.58
N GLU A 73 14.37 -12.03 11.72
CA GLU A 73 13.86 -12.40 13.03
C GLU A 73 12.60 -11.60 13.36
N GLY A 74 11.59 -12.30 13.91
CA GLY A 74 10.30 -11.74 14.26
C GLY A 74 10.24 -11.00 15.61
N PRO A 75 9.04 -10.62 16.06
CA PRO A 75 7.78 -10.81 15.34
C PRO A 75 7.64 -9.88 14.12
N GLY A 76 6.98 -10.36 13.09
CA GLY A 76 6.79 -9.60 11.87
C GLY A 76 5.68 -10.14 10.96
N VAL A 77 5.32 -9.34 9.96
CA VAL A 77 4.31 -9.69 8.94
C VAL A 77 4.82 -9.31 7.58
N ILE A 78 4.77 -10.23 6.61
CA ILE A 78 4.87 -9.89 5.19
C ILE A 78 3.47 -9.48 4.73
N TRP A 79 3.34 -8.24 4.24
CA TRP A 79 2.07 -7.69 3.77
C TRP A 79 1.83 -7.92 2.29
N ARG A 80 2.92 -7.88 1.52
CA ARG A 80 2.85 -7.96 0.06
C ARG A 80 4.04 -8.71 -0.50
N ILE A 81 3.77 -9.62 -1.42
CA ILE A 81 4.77 -10.16 -2.34
C ILE A 81 4.39 -9.68 -3.75
N TRP A 82 5.36 -9.16 -4.47
CA TRP A 82 5.19 -8.67 -5.84
C TRP A 82 6.28 -9.22 -6.75
N SER A 83 5.93 -9.46 -8.00
CA SER A 83 6.89 -9.74 -9.06
C SER A 83 6.38 -9.23 -10.41
N ALA A 84 7.29 -8.73 -11.25
CA ALA A 84 6.97 -8.35 -12.62
C ALA A 84 6.94 -9.57 -13.55
N ASN A 85 7.80 -10.55 -13.31
CA ASN A 85 7.99 -11.70 -14.21
C ASN A 85 8.24 -13.00 -13.44
N PRO A 86 7.29 -13.48 -12.61
CA PRO A 86 7.47 -14.76 -11.90
C PRO A 86 7.36 -15.93 -12.88
N GLN A 87 8.22 -16.94 -12.72
CA GLN A 87 8.33 -18.13 -13.56
C GLN A 87 8.14 -19.43 -12.76
N GLU A 88 8.60 -20.58 -13.30
CA GLU A 88 8.35 -21.91 -12.75
C GLU A 88 9.27 -22.29 -11.57
N GLY A 89 10.40 -21.60 -11.36
CA GLY A 89 11.23 -21.84 -10.18
C GLY A 89 10.43 -21.61 -8.91
N HIS A 90 10.59 -22.49 -7.91
CA HIS A 90 9.76 -22.49 -6.72
C HIS A 90 10.10 -21.33 -5.77
N ILE A 91 9.07 -20.76 -5.17
CA ILE A 91 9.17 -19.97 -3.94
C ILE A 91 8.94 -20.90 -2.77
N ARG A 92 9.80 -20.79 -1.73
CA ARG A 92 9.57 -21.46 -0.44
C ARG A 92 9.54 -20.43 0.67
N ILE A 93 8.56 -20.55 1.54
CA ILE A 93 8.38 -19.67 2.70
C ILE A 93 8.46 -20.54 3.96
N TYR A 94 9.38 -20.16 4.83
CA TYR A 94 9.62 -20.76 6.12
C TYR A 94 9.20 -19.77 7.19
N THR A 95 8.33 -20.18 8.11
CA THR A 95 7.99 -19.41 9.30
C THR A 95 8.31 -20.25 10.53
N GLU A 96 8.81 -19.61 11.58
CA GLU A 96 9.12 -20.21 12.90
C GLU A 96 10.23 -21.27 12.88
N ASN A 97 10.42 -22.00 11.78
CA ASN A 97 11.40 -23.08 11.67
C ASN A 97 11.99 -23.15 10.26
N GLU A 98 13.31 -23.14 10.14
CA GLU A 98 14.02 -23.22 8.86
C GLU A 98 13.99 -24.60 8.20
N GLN A 99 13.60 -25.64 8.93
CA GLN A 99 13.71 -27.04 8.45
C GLN A 99 12.49 -27.46 7.62
N LYS A 100 11.35 -26.79 7.80
CA LYS A 100 10.09 -27.13 7.14
C LYS A 100 9.45 -25.90 6.56
N GLU A 101 9.30 -25.90 5.25
CA GLU A 101 8.53 -24.87 4.56
C GLU A 101 7.04 -24.94 4.91
N LYS A 102 6.43 -23.79 5.13
CA LYS A 102 4.98 -23.62 5.22
C LYS A 102 4.35 -23.51 3.84
N MET A 103 5.14 -23.10 2.83
CA MET A 103 4.72 -22.98 1.45
C MET A 103 5.85 -23.41 0.52
N ASP A 104 5.54 -24.23 -0.48
CA ASP A 104 6.43 -24.61 -1.58
C ASP A 104 5.61 -24.74 -2.86
N MET A 105 5.82 -23.84 -3.82
CA MET A 105 5.11 -23.87 -5.11
C MET A 105 5.89 -23.10 -6.17
N PRO A 106 5.64 -23.33 -7.48
CA PRO A 106 6.14 -22.46 -8.54
C PRO A 106 5.81 -21.00 -8.27
N PHE A 107 6.79 -20.09 -8.42
CA PHE A 107 6.62 -18.70 -8.03
C PHE A 107 5.47 -18.01 -8.76
N ARG A 108 5.26 -18.33 -10.04
CA ARG A 108 4.13 -17.79 -10.80
C ARG A 108 2.77 -18.19 -10.20
N LYS A 109 2.65 -19.40 -9.64
CA LYS A 109 1.39 -19.89 -9.05
C LYS A 109 0.99 -19.15 -7.80
N LEU A 110 1.94 -18.53 -7.08
CA LEU A 110 1.65 -17.68 -5.93
C LEU A 110 0.69 -16.53 -6.27
N PHE A 111 0.64 -16.12 -7.54
CA PHE A 111 -0.15 -14.98 -8.03
C PHE A 111 -1.33 -15.42 -8.90
N GLU A 112 -1.55 -16.71 -9.08
CA GLU A 112 -2.66 -17.21 -9.89
C GLU A 112 -3.95 -17.23 -9.07
N ARG A 113 -5.03 -16.75 -9.68
CA ARG A 113 -6.36 -16.71 -9.08
C ARG A 113 -6.98 -18.10 -8.90
N TYR A 114 -6.45 -19.08 -9.64
CA TYR A 114 -6.93 -20.46 -9.68
C TYR A 114 -5.72 -21.40 -9.61
N ALA A 115 -5.26 -21.73 -8.43
CA ALA A 115 -4.38 -22.85 -8.23
C ALA A 115 -5.27 -24.11 -8.15
N TYR A 116 -5.57 -24.73 -9.27
CA TYR A 116 -6.26 -26.02 -9.31
C TYR A 116 -5.21 -27.14 -9.37
N ASP A 117 -5.03 -27.83 -8.25
CA ASP A 117 -4.65 -29.22 -8.26
C ASP A 117 -5.95 -30.01 -8.11
N GLU A 118 -6.22 -30.94 -9.02
CA GLU A 118 -7.43 -31.77 -9.03
C GLU A 118 -7.62 -32.58 -7.73
N SER A 119 -6.59 -32.69 -6.90
CA SER A 119 -6.60 -33.41 -5.62
C SER A 119 -6.73 -32.53 -4.39
N ARG A 120 -6.53 -31.20 -4.49
CA ARG A 120 -6.64 -30.24 -3.37
C ARG A 120 -7.20 -28.93 -3.87
N VAL A 121 -8.21 -28.42 -3.18
CA VAL A 121 -8.60 -27.02 -3.29
C VAL A 121 -7.48 -26.22 -2.62
N GLU A 122 -6.43 -25.91 -3.38
CA GLU A 122 -5.36 -25.06 -2.87
C GLU A 122 -5.83 -23.63 -2.79
N TRP A 123 -5.79 -23.18 -1.61
CA TRP A 123 -5.88 -21.84 -1.12
C TRP A 123 -4.93 -20.88 -1.86
N PRO A 124 -5.31 -19.66 -2.16
CA PRO A 124 -6.55 -18.92 -1.94
C PRO A 124 -7.22 -18.48 -3.25
N ALA A 125 -7.85 -19.39 -3.92
CA ALA A 125 -8.43 -19.18 -5.25
C ALA A 125 -9.53 -18.09 -5.33
N ASN A 126 -10.01 -17.59 -4.20
CA ASN A 126 -11.25 -16.81 -4.15
C ASN A 126 -11.10 -15.32 -3.82
N PHE A 127 -9.89 -14.77 -3.82
CA PHE A 127 -9.65 -13.37 -3.46
C PHE A 127 -8.95 -12.61 -4.60
N PRO A 128 -9.64 -12.33 -5.71
CA PRO A 128 -9.01 -11.77 -6.92
C PRO A 128 -8.44 -10.37 -6.72
N GLU A 129 -9.05 -9.57 -5.83
CA GLU A 129 -8.60 -8.20 -5.56
C GLU A 129 -7.38 -8.15 -4.62
N LEU A 130 -7.17 -9.22 -3.84
CA LEU A 130 -5.94 -9.38 -3.04
C LEU A 130 -4.77 -9.92 -3.88
N MET A 131 -5.03 -10.37 -5.12
CA MET A 131 -4.02 -10.85 -6.06
C MET A 131 -4.14 -10.16 -7.42
N PRO A 132 -4.09 -8.81 -7.48
CA PRO A 132 -4.30 -8.10 -8.72
C PRO A 132 -3.05 -8.10 -9.60
N ILE A 133 -3.27 -8.07 -10.91
CA ILE A 133 -2.23 -7.72 -11.89
C ILE A 133 -2.39 -6.24 -12.21
N LEU A 134 -1.43 -5.43 -11.79
CA LEU A 134 -1.42 -3.98 -11.97
C LEU A 134 -0.15 -3.56 -12.70
N SER A 135 -0.29 -2.83 -13.80
CA SER A 135 0.84 -2.34 -14.61
C SER A 135 1.85 -3.44 -14.95
N ARG A 136 1.35 -4.62 -15.34
CA ARG A 136 2.11 -5.87 -15.60
C ARG A 136 2.70 -6.54 -14.36
N GLY A 137 2.67 -5.91 -13.19
CA GLY A 137 3.14 -6.50 -11.93
C GLY A 137 2.08 -7.35 -11.26
N ARG A 138 2.46 -8.53 -10.82
CA ARG A 138 1.62 -9.46 -10.06
C ARG A 138 1.80 -9.20 -8.58
N ASN A 139 0.70 -9.15 -7.85
CA ASN A 139 0.68 -8.85 -6.43
C ASN A 139 -0.02 -9.95 -5.66
N ARG A 140 0.38 -10.12 -4.40
CA ARG A 140 -0.32 -10.92 -3.40
C ARG A 140 -0.31 -10.16 -2.09
N PHE A 141 -1.50 -9.70 -1.66
CA PHE A 141 -1.73 -8.91 -0.45
C PHE A 141 -2.32 -9.73 0.70
N ILE A 142 -1.91 -10.97 0.85
CA ILE A 142 -2.38 -11.83 1.93
C ILE A 142 -1.29 -11.90 2.99
N PRO A 143 -1.55 -11.42 4.21
CA PRO A 143 -0.54 -11.32 5.27
C PRO A 143 0.06 -12.67 5.63
N ILE A 144 1.37 -12.70 5.85
CA ILE A 144 2.12 -13.86 6.36
C ILE A 144 2.77 -13.44 7.68
N PRO A 145 2.10 -13.64 8.82
CA PRO A 145 2.68 -13.38 10.13
C PRO A 145 3.67 -14.45 10.56
N PHE A 146 4.62 -14.06 11.41
CA PHE A 146 5.59 -14.94 12.05
C PHE A 146 6.05 -14.33 13.39
N ASN A 147 6.29 -15.18 14.41
CA ASN A 147 6.68 -14.72 15.74
C ASN A 147 8.19 -14.70 15.95
N HIS A 148 8.91 -15.69 15.44
CA HIS A 148 10.34 -15.83 15.73
C HIS A 148 11.21 -15.62 14.50
N TYR A 149 10.80 -16.16 13.36
CA TYR A 149 11.63 -16.19 12.17
C TYR A 149 10.80 -16.33 10.89
N CYS A 150 11.24 -15.66 9.83
CA CYS A 150 10.73 -15.90 8.49
C CYS A 150 11.87 -15.82 7.46
N LYS A 151 11.88 -16.80 6.53
CA LYS A 151 12.77 -16.83 5.38
C LYS A 151 11.99 -17.14 4.12
N VAL A 152 12.32 -16.43 3.04
CA VAL A 152 11.82 -16.74 1.69
C VAL A 152 12.99 -17.05 0.79
N THR A 153 12.92 -18.19 0.11
CA THR A 153 13.91 -18.60 -0.89
C THR A 153 13.25 -18.77 -2.25
N LEU A 154 14.04 -18.55 -3.31
CA LEU A 154 13.64 -18.75 -4.68
C LEU A 154 14.60 -19.72 -5.37
N ASP A 155 14.06 -20.72 -6.07
CA ASP A 155 14.84 -21.70 -6.84
C ASP A 155 15.27 -21.14 -8.19
N PRO A 156 16.29 -21.70 -8.84
CA PRO A 156 16.64 -21.36 -10.22
C PRO A 156 15.42 -21.38 -11.15
N GLY A 157 15.33 -20.39 -12.03
CA GLY A 157 14.19 -20.26 -12.93
C GLY A 157 12.95 -19.61 -12.30
N TRP A 158 13.11 -18.93 -11.16
CA TRP A 158 12.02 -18.19 -10.50
C TRP A 158 11.52 -16.96 -11.29
N GLY A 159 12.34 -16.46 -12.21
CA GLY A 159 12.05 -15.27 -12.99
C GLY A 159 12.89 -14.07 -12.58
N GLU A 160 12.27 -12.91 -12.59
CA GLU A 160 12.95 -11.63 -12.36
C GLU A 160 12.04 -10.70 -11.56
N PHE A 161 12.66 -9.80 -10.82
CA PHE A 161 12.02 -8.74 -10.02
C PHE A 161 11.10 -9.28 -8.92
N TYR A 162 11.47 -9.05 -7.69
CA TYR A 162 10.59 -9.26 -6.54
C TYR A 162 10.64 -8.08 -5.58
N HIS A 163 9.52 -7.86 -4.89
CA HIS A 163 9.39 -7.03 -3.71
C HIS A 163 8.65 -7.80 -2.62
N ILE A 164 9.17 -7.78 -1.41
CA ILE A 164 8.56 -8.37 -0.23
C ILE A 164 8.48 -7.28 0.84
N THR A 165 7.29 -6.69 0.97
CA THR A 165 7.02 -5.59 1.90
C THR A 165 6.59 -6.15 3.26
N TYR A 166 7.17 -5.63 4.32
CA TYR A 166 6.98 -6.16 5.67
C TYR A 166 6.86 -5.07 6.74
N THR A 167 6.34 -5.45 7.89
CA THR A 167 6.51 -4.75 9.16
C THR A 167 7.16 -5.68 10.17
N LYS A 168 8.18 -5.20 10.86
CA LYS A 168 8.72 -5.79 12.08
C LYS A 168 8.05 -5.11 13.26
N PHE A 169 7.56 -5.92 14.21
CA PHE A 169 6.93 -5.42 15.42
C PHE A 169 7.88 -5.49 16.62
N PRO A 170 7.58 -4.73 17.70
CA PRO A 170 8.27 -4.89 18.98
C PRO A 170 8.13 -6.32 19.51
N SER A 171 9.14 -6.80 20.23
CA SER A 171 9.18 -8.18 20.79
C SER A 171 8.04 -8.53 21.74
N CYS A 172 7.30 -7.57 22.26
CA CYS A 172 6.13 -7.77 23.10
C CYS A 172 4.84 -8.09 22.32
N VAL A 173 4.88 -8.04 20.98
CA VAL A 173 3.74 -8.39 20.11
C VAL A 173 3.76 -9.87 19.84
N GLU A 174 2.62 -10.52 20.04
CA GLU A 174 2.37 -11.92 19.69
C GLU A 174 1.42 -11.95 18.49
N LEU A 175 1.86 -12.56 17.41
CA LEU A 175 1.13 -12.65 16.13
C LEU A 175 0.47 -14.03 15.99
N PRO A 176 -0.60 -14.17 15.18
CA PRO A 176 -1.19 -15.47 14.89
C PRO A 176 -0.22 -16.36 14.12
N GLU A 177 -0.33 -17.66 14.27
CA GLU A 177 0.44 -18.61 13.47
C GLU A 177 -0.07 -18.58 12.01
N TYR A 178 0.87 -18.51 11.06
CA TYR A 178 0.52 -18.63 9.66
C TYR A 178 0.21 -20.08 9.29
N SER A 179 -0.92 -20.30 8.64
CA SER A 179 -1.32 -21.59 8.08
C SER A 179 -1.89 -21.42 6.68
N LEU A 180 -1.65 -22.39 5.81
CA LEU A 180 -2.36 -22.48 4.52
C LEU A 180 -3.80 -22.98 4.72
N ASP A 181 -4.04 -23.84 5.70
CA ASP A 181 -5.39 -24.26 6.13
C ASP A 181 -5.97 -23.18 7.05
N MET A 182 -6.52 -22.14 6.47
CA MET A 182 -7.13 -21.04 7.23
C MET A 182 -8.50 -21.43 7.75
N GLU A 183 -8.77 -21.07 9.00
CA GLU A 183 -10.08 -21.18 9.61
C GLU A 183 -11.14 -20.41 8.84
N ILE A 184 -12.39 -20.83 8.92
CA ILE A 184 -13.50 -20.22 8.15
C ILE A 184 -13.68 -18.73 8.47
N GLU A 185 -13.41 -18.34 9.73
CA GLU A 185 -13.44 -16.95 10.18
C GLU A 185 -12.40 -16.09 9.45
N VAL A 186 -11.19 -16.62 9.27
CA VAL A 186 -10.12 -15.94 8.53
C VAL A 186 -10.46 -15.85 7.05
N GLN A 187 -10.99 -16.91 6.45
CA GLN A 187 -11.43 -16.88 5.05
C GLN A 187 -12.55 -15.86 4.83
N THR A 188 -13.49 -15.77 5.77
CA THR A 188 -14.57 -14.77 5.74
C THR A 188 -14.02 -13.36 5.85
N ALA A 189 -13.07 -13.11 6.75
CA ALA A 189 -12.42 -11.81 6.89
C ALA A 189 -11.62 -11.42 5.63
N LEU A 190 -10.93 -12.38 4.99
CA LEU A 190 -10.27 -12.16 3.70
C LEU A 190 -11.25 -11.81 2.58
N ALA A 191 -12.43 -12.45 2.54
CA ALA A 191 -13.47 -12.11 1.57
C ALA A 191 -14.01 -10.67 1.76
N VAL A 192 -14.15 -10.23 3.01
CA VAL A 192 -14.51 -8.85 3.34
C VAL A 192 -13.41 -7.89 2.88
N LEU A 193 -12.15 -8.21 3.14
CA LEU A 193 -11.01 -7.42 2.69
C LEU A 193 -10.94 -7.33 1.16
N ASP A 194 -11.12 -8.46 0.47
CA ASP A 194 -11.15 -8.53 -1.00
C ASP A 194 -12.25 -7.61 -1.57
N ARG A 195 -13.44 -7.61 -0.95
CA ARG A 195 -14.52 -6.70 -1.32
C ARG A 195 -14.14 -5.23 -1.08
N LYS A 196 -13.47 -4.91 0.02
CA LYS A 196 -12.96 -3.55 0.28
C LYS A 196 -11.96 -3.12 -0.79
N PHE A 197 -11.04 -4.00 -1.19
CA PHE A 197 -10.09 -3.74 -2.27
C PHE A 197 -10.77 -3.51 -3.62
N TYR A 198 -11.87 -4.22 -3.89
CA TYR A 198 -12.71 -3.97 -5.07
C TYR A 198 -13.31 -2.56 -5.07
N LEU A 199 -13.83 -2.12 -3.91
CA LEU A 199 -14.54 -0.86 -3.74
C LEU A 199 -13.65 0.38 -3.73
N ARG A 200 -12.37 0.30 -3.78
CA ARG A 200 -11.39 1.41 -3.67
C ARG A 200 -11.90 2.79 -4.12
N GLY A 201 -11.29 3.84 -3.55
CA GLY A 201 -11.68 5.23 -3.80
C GLY A 201 -12.92 5.63 -3.00
N LYS A 202 -13.78 6.46 -3.59
CA LYS A 202 -14.97 7.04 -2.93
C LYS A 202 -15.92 5.96 -2.38
N GLU A 203 -16.17 4.92 -3.15
CA GLU A 203 -17.06 3.83 -2.72
C GLU A 203 -16.55 3.13 -1.45
N ALA A 204 -15.24 2.96 -1.35
CA ALA A 204 -14.62 2.41 -0.14
C ALA A 204 -14.74 3.36 1.05
N TYR A 205 -14.59 4.67 0.82
CA TYR A 205 -14.77 5.69 1.85
C TYR A 205 -16.23 5.73 2.34
N GLU A 206 -17.20 5.79 1.44
CA GLU A 206 -18.63 5.81 1.80
C GLU A 206 -19.04 4.58 2.61
N ALA A 207 -18.50 3.41 2.26
CA ALA A 207 -18.75 2.16 3.00
C ALA A 207 -18.11 2.11 4.40
N ASN A 208 -17.09 2.95 4.66
CA ASN A 208 -16.36 3.02 5.94
C ASN A 208 -16.55 4.37 6.66
N GLN A 209 -17.58 5.13 6.30
CA GLN A 209 -17.81 6.46 6.87
C GLN A 209 -18.03 6.37 8.38
N LEU A 210 -17.28 7.19 9.13
CA LEU A 210 -17.38 7.24 10.58
C LEU A 210 -18.68 7.92 11.03
N GLU A 211 -19.21 7.47 12.15
CA GLU A 211 -20.25 8.22 12.87
C GLU A 211 -19.72 9.63 13.18
N ASN A 212 -20.56 10.65 13.02
CA ASN A 212 -20.20 12.07 13.22
C ASN A 212 -19.31 12.72 12.13
N THR A 213 -19.23 12.16 10.95
CA THR A 213 -18.61 12.85 9.81
C THR A 213 -19.53 13.97 9.32
N LEU A 214 -19.00 15.20 9.27
CA LEU A 214 -19.67 16.34 8.65
C LEU A 214 -19.20 16.48 7.20
N VAL A 215 -20.14 16.71 6.29
CA VAL A 215 -19.84 16.97 4.87
C VAL A 215 -20.17 18.42 4.58
N GLU A 216 -19.16 19.18 4.17
CA GLU A 216 -19.35 20.56 3.70
C GLU A 216 -19.26 20.58 2.16
N ASN A 217 -20.22 21.23 1.52
CA ASN A 217 -20.27 21.40 0.08
C ASN A 217 -20.00 22.85 -0.27
N LEU A 218 -19.03 23.08 -1.13
CA LEU A 218 -18.63 24.40 -1.59
C LEU A 218 -18.72 24.47 -3.11
N THR A 219 -19.23 25.58 -3.63
CA THR A 219 -19.11 25.88 -5.06
C THR A 219 -17.96 26.85 -5.25
N LEU A 220 -16.98 26.43 -6.02
CA LEU A 220 -15.77 27.21 -6.26
C LEU A 220 -15.80 27.82 -7.65
N ASN A 221 -15.81 29.17 -7.71
CA ASN A 221 -15.54 29.93 -8.90
C ASN A 221 -14.29 30.79 -8.61
N CYS A 222 -13.17 30.48 -9.27
CA CYS A 222 -11.92 31.22 -9.13
C CYS A 222 -11.59 32.00 -10.38
N GLU A 223 -11.32 33.30 -10.24
CA GLU A 223 -10.74 34.12 -11.28
C GLU A 223 -9.20 34.07 -11.21
N ALA A 224 -8.52 34.40 -12.29
CA ALA A 224 -7.07 34.41 -12.33
C ALA A 224 -6.47 35.35 -11.27
N GLY A 225 -5.63 34.81 -10.40
CA GLY A 225 -4.99 35.55 -9.31
C GLY A 225 -5.86 35.73 -8.05
N GLU A 226 -7.05 35.13 -8.01
CA GLU A 226 -7.90 35.11 -6.83
C GLU A 226 -7.48 33.98 -5.89
N GLN A 227 -7.53 34.23 -4.58
CA GLN A 227 -7.32 33.24 -3.53
C GLN A 227 -8.61 33.10 -2.72
N LYS A 228 -9.06 31.87 -2.51
CA LYS A 228 -10.26 31.57 -1.72
C LYS A 228 -9.96 30.60 -0.58
N ILE A 229 -10.48 30.92 0.60
CA ILE A 229 -10.51 29.99 1.73
C ILE A 229 -11.59 28.96 1.43
N LEU A 230 -11.20 27.68 1.38
CA LEU A 230 -12.12 26.56 1.22
C LEU A 230 -12.65 26.09 2.56
N TYR A 231 -11.76 26.00 3.56
CA TYR A 231 -12.11 25.54 4.88
C TYR A 231 -11.18 26.12 5.93
N GLN A 232 -11.71 26.44 7.10
CA GLN A 232 -10.94 26.88 8.26
C GLN A 232 -11.55 26.31 9.53
N SER A 233 -10.71 25.84 10.44
CA SER A 233 -11.11 25.43 11.77
C SER A 233 -10.03 25.76 12.80
N ASP A 234 -10.45 26.33 13.92
CA ASP A 234 -9.64 26.57 15.11
C ASP A 234 -9.83 25.45 16.16
N LYS A 235 -10.57 24.40 15.81
CA LYS A 235 -10.84 23.26 16.68
C LYS A 235 -10.15 22.00 16.15
N PRO A 236 -9.74 21.10 17.06
CA PRO A 236 -9.23 19.79 16.67
C PRO A 236 -10.26 19.02 15.84
N LEU A 237 -9.82 18.52 14.70
CA LEU A 237 -10.61 17.70 13.79
C LEU A 237 -9.71 16.81 12.95
N ALA A 238 -10.31 15.98 12.09
CA ALA A 238 -9.61 15.33 11.02
C ALA A 238 -10.37 15.54 9.70
N ILE A 239 -9.65 15.90 8.65
CA ILE A 239 -10.19 15.85 7.30
C ILE A 239 -10.02 14.41 6.82
N SER A 240 -11.13 13.72 6.58
CA SER A 240 -11.15 12.32 6.16
C SER A 240 -11.32 12.13 4.65
N GLY A 241 -11.67 13.19 3.94
CA GLY A 241 -11.79 13.15 2.49
C GLY A 241 -11.98 14.54 1.87
N ILE A 242 -11.47 14.69 0.66
CA ILE A 242 -11.65 15.87 -0.18
C ILE A 242 -12.12 15.39 -1.55
N TRP A 243 -13.24 15.92 -2.01
CA TRP A 243 -13.79 15.66 -3.34
C TRP A 243 -13.78 16.92 -4.18
N LEU A 244 -13.48 16.76 -5.45
CA LEU A 244 -13.65 17.79 -6.45
C LEU A 244 -14.55 17.26 -7.56
N LEU A 245 -15.67 17.94 -7.77
CA LEU A 245 -16.55 17.71 -8.91
C LEU A 245 -16.30 18.83 -9.94
N ALA A 246 -15.87 18.47 -11.14
CA ALA A 246 -15.69 19.42 -12.21
C ALA A 246 -16.99 19.53 -13.03
N ASP A 247 -17.43 20.77 -13.27
CA ASP A 247 -18.45 21.03 -14.27
C ASP A 247 -17.81 21.04 -15.66
N GLU A 248 -18.02 20.01 -16.45
CA GLU A 248 -17.44 19.84 -17.80
C GLU A 248 -17.65 21.02 -18.74
N LYS A 249 -18.67 21.84 -18.50
CA LYS A 249 -18.96 23.03 -19.32
C LYS A 249 -18.13 24.24 -18.93
N GLN A 250 -17.54 24.24 -17.72
CA GLN A 250 -16.90 25.40 -17.15
C GLN A 250 -15.45 25.17 -16.71
N CYS A 251 -15.03 23.93 -16.52
CA CYS A 251 -13.69 23.60 -16.05
C CYS A 251 -13.16 22.36 -16.79
N ALA A 252 -12.15 22.57 -17.58
CA ALA A 252 -11.40 21.48 -18.18
C ALA A 252 -10.40 20.91 -17.17
N TRP A 253 -10.02 19.63 -17.32
CA TRP A 253 -9.04 19.00 -16.43
C TRP A 253 -7.66 19.70 -16.47
N GLU A 254 -7.31 20.34 -17.61
CA GLU A 254 -6.10 21.16 -17.77
C GLU A 254 -6.11 22.41 -16.88
N ASP A 255 -7.28 22.87 -16.44
CA ASP A 255 -7.38 24.01 -15.53
C ASP A 255 -6.98 23.63 -14.10
N LEU A 256 -7.06 22.35 -13.73
CA LEU A 256 -6.57 21.88 -12.41
C LEU A 256 -5.06 22.06 -12.23
N GLU A 257 -4.28 22.11 -13.31
CA GLU A 257 -2.85 22.43 -13.23
C GLU A 257 -2.60 23.91 -12.86
N LYS A 258 -3.55 24.78 -13.16
CA LYS A 258 -3.45 26.22 -12.91
C LYS A 258 -3.96 26.57 -11.51
N LEU A 259 -4.84 25.76 -10.94
CA LEU A 259 -5.38 25.93 -9.58
C LEU A 259 -4.44 25.31 -8.56
N ARG A 260 -4.15 26.02 -7.49
CA ARG A 260 -3.29 25.54 -6.42
C ARG A 260 -4.09 25.20 -5.18
N MET A 261 -3.70 24.09 -4.53
CA MET A 261 -4.12 23.71 -3.20
C MET A 261 -3.06 24.10 -2.19
N GLU A 262 -3.46 24.79 -1.14
CA GLU A 262 -2.59 25.19 -0.05
C GLU A 262 -3.23 24.82 1.29
N ILE A 263 -2.51 24.11 2.14
CA ILE A 263 -2.99 23.69 3.45
C ILE A 263 -1.97 24.08 4.50
N TYR A 264 -2.46 24.65 5.59
CA TYR A 264 -1.69 24.99 6.80
C TYR A 264 -2.28 24.20 7.97
N TRP A 265 -1.47 23.46 8.67
CA TRP A 265 -1.84 22.73 9.85
C TRP A 265 -1.39 23.46 11.12
N ASP A 266 -2.18 23.35 12.17
CA ASP A 266 -1.80 23.67 13.55
C ASP A 266 -1.20 25.08 13.77
N GLY A 267 -1.57 26.05 12.93
CA GLY A 267 -1.06 27.42 12.99
C GLY A 267 0.36 27.58 12.45
N GLU A 268 0.85 26.64 11.68
CA GLU A 268 2.15 26.75 10.99
C GLU A 268 2.18 27.98 10.08
N LYS A 269 3.35 28.59 9.96
CA LYS A 269 3.56 29.74 9.06
C LYS A 269 3.84 29.32 7.62
N GLU A 270 4.45 28.17 7.47
CA GLU A 270 4.78 27.58 6.18
C GLU A 270 3.65 26.66 5.73
N LYS A 271 3.49 26.55 4.43
CA LYS A 271 2.49 25.69 3.81
C LYS A 271 2.89 24.23 3.98
N SER A 272 2.10 23.44 4.67
CA SER A 272 2.31 21.99 4.79
C SER A 272 1.98 21.26 3.48
N VAL A 273 1.03 21.79 2.70
CA VAL A 273 0.73 21.35 1.32
C VAL A 273 0.73 22.57 0.42
N SER A 274 1.44 22.48 -0.71
CA SER A 274 1.43 23.50 -1.74
C SER A 274 1.72 22.88 -3.11
N CYS A 275 0.67 22.56 -3.85
CA CYS A 275 0.78 21.93 -5.17
C CYS A 275 -0.40 22.33 -6.07
N SER A 276 -0.36 22.02 -7.37
CA SER A 276 -1.55 22.12 -8.19
C SER A 276 -2.63 21.15 -7.74
N LEU A 277 -3.91 21.45 -8.00
CA LEU A 277 -4.99 20.51 -7.76
C LEU A 277 -4.78 19.21 -8.55
N ALA A 278 -4.27 19.31 -9.77
CA ALA A 278 -3.93 18.15 -10.57
C ALA A 278 -2.92 17.24 -9.85
N SER A 279 -1.82 17.82 -9.34
CA SER A 279 -0.81 17.06 -8.57
C SER A 279 -1.39 16.46 -7.30
N PHE A 280 -2.24 17.20 -6.57
CA PHE A 280 -2.87 16.72 -5.34
C PHE A 280 -3.71 15.47 -5.58
N PHE A 281 -4.47 15.44 -6.65
CA PHE A 281 -5.31 14.29 -7.02
C PHE A 281 -4.62 13.30 -7.99
N GLY A 282 -3.34 13.43 -8.25
CA GLY A 282 -2.60 12.54 -9.16
C GLY A 282 -3.12 12.55 -10.60
N VAL A 283 -3.67 13.69 -11.06
CA VAL A 283 -4.16 13.85 -12.43
C VAL A 283 -2.98 14.13 -13.36
N ILE A 284 -2.84 13.34 -14.41
CA ILE A 284 -1.85 13.52 -15.45
C ILE A 284 -2.52 14.15 -16.68
N LYS A 285 -1.78 14.91 -17.46
CA LYS A 285 -2.26 15.76 -18.56
C LYS A 285 -3.18 15.06 -19.58
N GLU A 286 -2.98 13.81 -19.87
CA GLU A 286 -3.85 13.00 -20.75
C GLU A 286 -4.58 11.95 -19.90
N SER A 287 -5.31 12.43 -18.94
CA SER A 287 -5.76 11.61 -17.83
C SER A 287 -6.70 10.50 -18.24
N CYS A 288 -6.25 9.28 -17.98
CA CYS A 288 -7.14 8.15 -17.84
C CYS A 288 -7.80 8.16 -16.46
N GLU A 289 -8.95 7.55 -16.36
CA GLU A 289 -9.54 7.22 -15.07
C GLU A 289 -8.64 6.24 -14.31
N TYR A 290 -8.54 6.43 -13.00
CA TYR A 290 -7.83 5.50 -12.14
C TYR A 290 -8.50 5.42 -10.77
N ARG A 291 -8.31 4.31 -10.09
CA ARG A 291 -8.78 4.08 -8.73
C ARG A 291 -7.66 3.43 -7.93
N SER A 292 -7.13 4.14 -6.97
CA SER A 292 -6.33 3.61 -5.88
C SER A 292 -7.13 3.68 -4.58
N TRP A 293 -6.58 3.15 -3.49
CA TRP A 293 -7.26 3.21 -2.20
C TRP A 293 -7.46 4.65 -1.72
N PRO A 294 -6.38 5.48 -1.63
CA PRO A 294 -6.51 6.83 -1.07
C PRO A 294 -6.89 7.89 -2.10
N VAL A 295 -6.66 7.66 -3.38
CA VAL A 295 -6.87 8.68 -4.42
C VAL A 295 -7.50 8.05 -5.66
N SER A 296 -8.46 8.74 -6.23
CA SER A 296 -9.11 8.28 -7.46
C SER A 296 -9.51 9.44 -8.35
N LYS A 297 -9.62 9.17 -9.65
CA LYS A 297 -10.17 10.06 -10.66
C LYS A 297 -11.11 9.28 -11.56
N THR A 298 -12.31 9.81 -11.72
CA THR A 298 -13.28 9.39 -12.73
C THR A 298 -13.44 10.49 -13.79
N GLU A 299 -14.34 10.32 -14.73
CA GLU A 299 -14.66 11.34 -15.75
C GLU A 299 -14.98 12.70 -15.13
N ARG A 300 -15.68 12.74 -13.99
CA ARG A 300 -16.22 13.97 -13.39
C ARG A 300 -15.71 14.29 -11.98
N GLU A 301 -15.02 13.39 -11.37
CA GLU A 301 -14.67 13.47 -9.96
C GLU A 301 -13.21 13.15 -9.73
N CYS A 302 -12.56 13.96 -8.90
CA CYS A 302 -11.32 13.61 -8.20
C CYS A 302 -11.61 13.46 -6.72
N ALA A 303 -11.02 12.45 -6.09
CA ALA A 303 -11.23 12.17 -4.69
C ALA A 303 -9.92 11.80 -4.00
N ALA A 304 -9.74 12.29 -2.78
CA ALA A 304 -8.62 11.95 -1.90
C ALA A 304 -9.16 11.60 -0.53
N PHE A 305 -8.88 10.38 -0.06
CA PHE A 305 -9.39 9.80 1.17
C PHE A 305 -8.25 9.32 2.05
N TRP A 306 -7.66 10.18 2.82
CA TRP A 306 -6.77 9.81 3.91
C TRP A 306 -7.09 10.66 5.13
N TYR A 307 -6.85 10.08 6.26
CA TYR A 307 -7.15 10.70 7.53
C TYR A 307 -6.07 11.73 7.89
N MET A 308 -6.43 13.02 7.89
CA MET A 308 -5.53 14.14 8.16
C MET A 308 -5.94 14.83 9.47
N PRO A 309 -5.51 14.32 10.65
CA PRO A 309 -5.84 14.92 11.92
C PRO A 309 -5.03 16.21 12.15
N CYS A 310 -5.68 17.22 12.75
CA CYS A 310 -5.05 18.47 13.10
C CYS A 310 -5.71 19.11 14.33
N LYS A 311 -4.98 20.00 15.02
CA LYS A 311 -5.53 20.85 16.09
C LYS A 311 -6.27 22.05 15.52
N SER A 312 -5.81 22.55 14.38
CA SER A 312 -6.44 23.57 13.55
C SER A 312 -6.04 23.41 12.10
N CYS A 313 -6.84 23.92 11.17
CA CYS A 313 -6.47 23.91 9.76
C CYS A 313 -6.99 25.11 9.00
N LEU A 314 -6.30 25.44 7.90
CA LEU A 314 -6.68 26.47 6.96
C LEU A 314 -6.36 25.97 5.53
N LEU A 315 -7.39 25.86 4.73
CA LEU A 315 -7.34 25.33 3.37
C LEU A 315 -7.66 26.42 2.37
N TYR A 316 -6.77 26.65 1.39
CA TYR A 316 -6.95 27.63 0.34
C TYR A 316 -6.90 26.98 -1.04
N THR A 317 -7.50 27.68 -2.01
CA THR A 317 -7.18 27.52 -3.42
C THR A 317 -6.85 28.88 -4.04
N SER A 318 -6.01 28.90 -5.03
CA SER A 318 -5.67 30.08 -5.83
C SER A 318 -5.34 29.70 -7.27
#